data_0a501936e64574e77da1373e871ff855
#
_entry.id   0a501936e64574e77da1373e871ff855
#
_cell.length_a   1.000
_cell.length_b   1.000
_cell.length_c   1.000
_cell.angle_alpha   90.00
_cell.angle_beta   90.00
_cell.angle_gamma   90.00
#
_symmetry.space_group_name_H-M   'P 1'
#
loop_
_entity.id
_entity.type
_entity.pdbx_description
1 polymer ?
#
loop_
_entity_poly.entity_id
_entity_poly.type
_entity_poly.pdbx_seq_one_letter_code
_entity_poly.pdbx_strand_id
1 'polypeptide(L)'
;MTKRDLVVRIADETGLIQQDVAAILQKSLDYIVESLQKGETVEFRNFGVFEINIRKARIGRNPNKPEDVVTIPERRVVKFKPGKIMKQQITGI
;
A
#
# COMPACT_ATOMS: atom_id res chain seq x y z
N MET A 1 14.78 1.91 1.96
CA MET A 1 14.76 1.30 0.60
C MET A 1 13.83 2.10 -0.29
N THR A 2 14.32 2.48 -1.45
CA THR A 2 13.56 3.24 -2.44
C THR A 2 13.32 2.38 -3.68
N LYS A 3 12.49 2.89 -4.59
CA LYS A 3 12.28 2.25 -5.89
C LYS A 3 13.59 2.10 -6.65
N ARG A 4 14.43 3.14 -6.62
CA ARG A 4 15.75 3.10 -7.26
C ARG A 4 16.65 2.00 -6.67
N ASP A 5 16.65 1.87 -5.36
CA ASP A 5 17.44 0.83 -4.67
C ASP A 5 17.04 -0.57 -5.14
N LEU A 6 15.73 -0.81 -5.29
CA LEU A 6 15.23 -2.06 -5.82
C LEU A 6 15.67 -2.31 -7.26
N VAL A 7 15.58 -1.29 -8.11
CA VAL A 7 15.97 -1.40 -9.52
C VAL A 7 17.44 -1.79 -9.65
N VAL A 8 18.31 -1.11 -8.94
CA VAL A 8 19.75 -1.37 -8.99
C VAL A 8 20.05 -2.79 -8.50
N ARG A 9 19.49 -3.18 -7.38
CA ARG A 9 19.73 -4.49 -6.78
C ARG A 9 19.21 -5.62 -7.65
N ILE A 10 17.99 -5.49 -8.17
CA ILE A 10 17.39 -6.52 -9.03
C ILE A 10 18.17 -6.66 -10.34
N ALA A 11 18.54 -5.53 -10.95
CA ALA A 11 19.33 -5.56 -12.19
C ALA A 11 20.67 -6.24 -11.98
N ASP A 12 21.32 -5.97 -10.85
CA ASP A 12 22.60 -6.56 -10.49
C ASP A 12 22.49 -8.07 -10.28
N GLU A 13 21.47 -8.52 -9.56
CA GLU A 13 21.26 -9.93 -9.24
C GLU A 13 20.77 -10.77 -10.43
N THR A 14 20.03 -10.17 -11.35
CA THR A 14 19.41 -10.88 -12.48
C THR A 14 20.17 -10.73 -13.80
N GLY A 15 21.08 -9.78 -13.89
CA GLY A 15 21.76 -9.45 -15.14
C GLY A 15 20.89 -8.68 -16.12
N LEU A 16 19.69 -8.27 -15.72
CA LEU A 16 18.82 -7.45 -16.55
C LEU A 16 19.27 -5.99 -16.56
N ILE A 17 18.90 -5.29 -17.62
CA ILE A 17 19.21 -3.87 -17.77
C ILE A 17 18.36 -3.06 -16.78
N GLN A 18 18.97 -2.10 -16.07
CA GLN A 18 18.25 -1.28 -15.07
C GLN A 18 17.00 -0.62 -15.65
N GLN A 19 17.07 -0.15 -16.89
CA GLN A 19 15.94 0.49 -17.56
C GLN A 19 14.74 -0.45 -17.68
N ASP A 20 14.98 -1.72 -18.01
CA ASP A 20 13.93 -2.73 -18.13
C ASP A 20 13.35 -3.08 -16.77
N VAL A 21 14.20 -3.22 -15.75
CA VAL A 21 13.76 -3.48 -14.37
C VAL A 21 12.89 -2.33 -13.86
N ALA A 22 13.32 -1.09 -14.12
CA ALA A 22 12.56 0.09 -13.72
C ALA A 22 11.17 0.11 -14.36
N ALA A 23 11.09 -0.24 -15.65
CA ALA A 23 9.81 -0.30 -16.37
C ALA A 23 8.89 -1.36 -15.79
N ILE A 24 9.40 -2.54 -15.51
CA ILE A 24 8.63 -3.64 -14.93
C ILE A 24 8.11 -3.25 -13.55
N LEU A 25 8.98 -2.71 -12.71
CA LEU A 25 8.61 -2.29 -11.35
C LEU A 25 7.54 -1.19 -11.39
N GLN A 26 7.72 -0.18 -12.24
CA GLN A 26 6.75 0.92 -12.34
C GLN A 26 5.39 0.43 -12.83
N LYS A 27 5.36 -0.44 -13.83
CA LYS A 27 4.09 -1.02 -14.31
C LYS A 27 3.41 -1.85 -13.24
N SER A 28 4.18 -2.60 -12.47
CA SER A 28 3.62 -3.40 -11.36
C SER A 28 2.92 -2.50 -10.35
N LEU A 29 3.57 -1.40 -9.96
CA LEU A 29 2.98 -0.44 -9.02
C LEU A 29 1.75 0.25 -9.61
N ASP A 30 1.81 0.61 -10.90
CA ASP A 30 0.69 1.26 -11.59
C ASP A 30 -0.54 0.34 -11.63
N TYR A 31 -0.35 -0.95 -11.90
CA TYR A 31 -1.45 -1.91 -11.93
C TYR A 31 -2.04 -2.18 -10.56
N ILE A 32 -1.21 -2.17 -9.51
CA ILE A 32 -1.69 -2.27 -8.13
C ILE A 32 -2.61 -1.09 -7.82
N VAL A 33 -2.18 0.13 -8.13
CA VAL A 33 -2.99 1.34 -7.91
C VAL A 33 -4.29 1.28 -8.73
N GLU A 34 -4.20 0.88 -9.99
CA GLU A 34 -5.38 0.76 -10.86
C GLU A 34 -6.41 -0.20 -10.28
N SER A 35 -5.99 -1.38 -9.83
CA SER A 35 -6.89 -2.35 -9.22
C SER A 35 -7.54 -1.80 -7.96
N LEU A 36 -6.78 -1.12 -7.12
CA LEU A 36 -7.30 -0.52 -5.90
C LEU A 36 -8.26 0.63 -6.19
N GLN A 37 -8.03 1.40 -7.25
CA GLN A 37 -8.97 2.44 -7.69
C GLN A 37 -10.33 1.87 -8.07
N LYS A 38 -10.35 0.66 -8.63
CA LYS A 38 -11.57 -0.06 -8.97
C LYS A 38 -12.23 -0.73 -7.76
N GLY A 39 -11.61 -0.65 -6.59
CA GLY A 39 -12.09 -1.29 -5.39
C GLY A 39 -11.75 -2.78 -5.29
N GLU A 40 -10.87 -3.26 -6.15
CA GLU A 40 -10.44 -4.66 -6.13
C GLU A 40 -9.36 -4.88 -5.08
N THR A 41 -9.34 -6.07 -4.51
CA THR A 41 -8.30 -6.50 -3.59
C THR A 41 -7.09 -7.00 -4.38
N VAL A 42 -5.90 -6.63 -3.96
CA VAL A 42 -4.65 -7.09 -4.57
C VAL A 42 -3.92 -7.98 -3.58
N GLU A 43 -3.77 -9.25 -3.93
CA GLU A 43 -3.10 -10.22 -3.08
C GLU A 43 -1.81 -10.72 -3.71
N PHE A 44 -0.73 -10.69 -2.93
CA PHE A 44 0.52 -11.35 -3.28
C PHE A 44 0.78 -12.46 -2.29
N ARG A 45 0.74 -13.69 -2.76
CA ARG A 45 0.89 -14.88 -1.92
C ARG A 45 2.18 -14.80 -1.11
N ASN A 46 2.08 -15.10 0.18
CA ASN A 46 3.19 -15.08 1.15
C ASN A 46 3.76 -13.69 1.44
N PHE A 47 3.21 -12.66 0.83
CA PHE A 47 3.61 -11.27 1.06
C PHE A 47 2.55 -10.53 1.85
N GLY A 48 1.38 -10.35 1.26
CA GLY A 48 0.29 -9.67 1.91
C GLY A 48 -0.81 -9.27 0.94
N VAL A 49 -1.76 -8.54 1.48
CA VAL A 49 -2.97 -8.11 0.78
C VAL A 49 -3.14 -6.60 0.92
N PHE A 50 -3.36 -5.93 -0.21
CA PHE A 50 -3.79 -4.54 -0.25
C PHE A 50 -5.30 -4.52 -0.50
N GLU A 51 -6.02 -3.78 0.32
CA GLU A 51 -7.47 -3.66 0.16
C GLU A 51 -7.93 -2.23 0.41
N ILE A 52 -9.12 -1.91 -0.09
CA ILE A 52 -9.76 -0.63 0.13
C ILE A 52 -10.75 -0.77 1.28
N ASN A 53 -10.57 0.07 2.29
CA ASN A 53 -11.55 0.23 3.37
C ASN A 53 -12.22 1.58 3.23
N ILE A 54 -13.52 1.60 3.51
CA ILE A 54 -14.30 2.83 3.51
C ILE A 54 -14.46 3.27 4.95
N ARG A 55 -13.90 4.42 5.28
CA ARG A 55 -14.11 5.05 6.58
C ARG A 55 -15.37 5.90 6.51
N LYS A 56 -16.37 5.53 7.32
CA LYS A 56 -17.64 6.24 7.35
C LYS A 56 -17.45 7.68 7.82
N ALA A 57 -18.33 8.55 7.35
CA ALA A 57 -18.42 9.92 7.85
C ALA A 57 -18.66 9.90 9.36
N ARG A 58 -18.01 10.80 10.05
CA ARG A 58 -18.16 10.92 11.50
C ARG A 58 -18.12 12.39 11.92
N ILE A 59 -18.64 12.65 13.13
CA ILE A 59 -18.62 13.98 13.71
C ILE A 59 -17.48 14.01 14.73
N GLY A 60 -16.53 14.93 14.50
CA GLY A 60 -15.46 15.21 15.43
C GLY A 60 -15.73 16.48 16.21
N ARG A 61 -15.09 16.64 17.36
CA ARG A 61 -15.19 17.86 18.18
C ARG A 61 -13.80 18.44 18.41
N ASN A 62 -13.72 19.77 18.34
CA ASN A 62 -12.50 20.47 18.66
C ASN A 62 -12.27 20.41 20.18
N PRO A 63 -11.18 19.83 20.67
CA PRO A 63 -10.93 19.74 22.13
C PRO A 63 -10.79 21.10 22.83
N ASN A 64 -10.39 22.15 22.08
CA ASN A 64 -10.26 23.50 22.62
C ASN A 64 -11.59 24.27 22.62
N LYS A 65 -12.56 23.85 21.81
CA LYS A 65 -13.89 24.41 21.69
C LYS A 65 -14.88 23.26 21.52
N PRO A 66 -15.33 22.65 22.63
CA PRO A 66 -16.22 21.48 22.57
C PRO A 66 -17.54 21.72 21.82
N GLU A 67 -17.96 22.95 21.72
CA GLU A 67 -19.16 23.35 20.97
C GLU A 67 -18.94 23.37 19.44
N ASP A 68 -17.67 23.39 18.99
CA ASP A 68 -17.35 23.33 17.57
C ASP A 68 -17.38 21.88 17.10
N VAL A 69 -18.30 21.59 16.20
CA VAL A 69 -18.48 20.26 15.62
C VAL A 69 -17.94 20.27 14.20
N VAL A 70 -17.03 19.34 13.90
CA VAL A 70 -16.44 19.17 12.58
C VAL A 70 -16.96 17.87 11.98
N THR A 71 -17.52 17.94 10.79
CA THR A 71 -17.92 16.74 10.05
C THR A 71 -16.74 16.21 9.26
N ILE A 72 -16.33 14.98 9.55
CA ILE A 72 -15.29 14.28 8.79
C ILE A 72 -16.00 13.42 7.74
N PRO A 73 -15.81 13.73 6.43
CA PRO A 73 -16.53 13.02 5.38
C PRO A 73 -16.06 11.56 5.24
N GLU A 74 -16.93 10.75 4.64
CA GLU A 74 -16.58 9.40 4.24
C GLU A 74 -15.41 9.43 3.24
N ARG A 75 -14.46 8.49 3.39
CA ARG A 75 -13.32 8.39 2.49
C ARG A 75 -12.88 6.96 2.30
N ARG A 76 -12.28 6.70 1.16
CA ARG A 76 -11.65 5.43 0.85
C ARG A 76 -10.19 5.50 1.29
N VAL A 77 -9.71 4.45 1.94
CA VAL A 77 -8.33 4.35 2.38
C VAL A 77 -7.76 2.99 1.97
N VAL A 78 -6.47 2.97 1.67
CA VAL A 78 -5.75 1.73 1.37
C VAL A 78 -5.26 1.12 2.67
N LYS A 79 -5.52 -0.17 2.85
CA LYS A 79 -5.02 -0.93 4.00
C LYS A 79 -4.16 -2.08 3.50
N PHE A 80 -2.98 -2.24 4.09
CA PHE A 80 -2.12 -3.38 3.85
C PHE A 80 -2.21 -4.36 5.01
N LYS A 81 -2.48 -5.63 4.70
CA LYS A 81 -2.45 -6.72 5.67
C LYS A 81 -1.30 -7.64 5.33
N PRO A 82 -0.27 -7.72 6.18
CA PRO A 82 0.86 -8.61 5.92
C PRO A 82 0.39 -10.07 5.95
N GLY A 83 0.97 -10.88 5.08
CA GLY A 83 0.69 -12.31 5.04
C GLY A 83 1.34 -13.04 6.21
N LYS A 84 0.91 -14.28 6.41
CA LYS A 84 1.42 -15.11 7.51
C LYS A 84 2.94 -15.25 7.49
N ILE A 85 3.50 -15.52 6.32
CA ILE A 85 4.96 -15.70 6.17
C ILE A 85 5.70 -14.41 6.48
N MET A 86 5.22 -13.28 5.96
CA MET A 86 5.84 -11.98 6.24
C MET A 86 5.80 -11.67 7.75
N LYS A 87 4.66 -11.90 8.40
CA LYS A 87 4.54 -11.68 9.85
C LYS A 87 5.57 -12.50 10.62
N GLN A 88 5.71 -13.77 10.27
CA GLN A 88 6.66 -14.66 10.93
C GLN A 88 8.11 -14.18 10.76
N GLN A 89 8.46 -13.74 9.55
CA GLN A 89 9.80 -13.25 9.25
C GLN A 89 10.12 -11.96 10.00
N ILE A 90 9.13 -11.09 10.18
CA ILE A 90 9.32 -9.80 10.86
C ILE A 90 9.32 -9.96 12.37
N THR A 91 8.38 -10.74 12.93
CA THR A 91 8.21 -10.87 14.38
C THR A 91 9.09 -11.97 15.00
N GLY A 92 9.63 -12.86 14.18
CA GLY A 92 10.42 -13.98 14.68
C GLY A 92 9.60 -15.10 15.32
N ILE A 93 8.29 -15.13 15.07
CA ILE A 93 7.38 -16.12 15.65
C ILE A 93 6.86 -17.06 14.57
#